data_81eb481be988dad2b514f2552056e9f6
#
_entry.id   81eb481be988dad2b514f2552056e9f6
#
_cell.length_a   1.000
_cell.length_b   1.000
_cell.length_c   1.000
_cell.angle_alpha   90.00
_cell.angle_beta   90.00
_cell.angle_gamma   90.00
#
_symmetry.space_group_name_H-M   'P 1'
#
loop_
_entity.id
_entity.type
_entity.pdbx_description
1 polymer ?
#
loop_
_entity_poly.entity_id
_entity_poly.type
_entity_poly.pdbx_seq_one_letter_code
_entity_poly.pdbx_strand_id
1 'polypeptide(L)'
;MVKNDKNRSLEFPARKKLNSQLLSNSLLIKRHRLYFLKNSYQYPFKSFPGSLSEFSITQNDKEYILFGGENSNIIPYVWKFNSCDCSWELFKPEGKTSMSRAGHIAAYKSKNLYVFGGIYIQTKKFADLEIFNFDTKKWISPKFSTKNLIDLRKNHIGCTIGNAMFIHGGIDEQGNYLNDCHILIYQPLQWRVPEIKRSEFKAPYLAYHSCCLVIPKDIREDSTFNIYKTIPGEKLKTINIKEMGLYIFGGKTSRAGGLNKNLYVLRIGGRSLEWIILNTYGLPPKKRYGASMSFYEAGNLLIIHGGRNCSKFDYAYNDTFVLDLRSLNWMKVDYFDKTKPVAKRFYHQSFVNENYFYVFGGLNESNYLGSEMLILDLNSHKTCLLEKNQYIDKNTEIKNKKRDKNESKSVPPVNHL
;
A
#
# COMPACT_ATOMS: atom_id res chain seq x y z
N MET A 1 65.65 -26.02 -13.61
CA MET A 1 64.57 -27.01 -13.77
C MET A 1 63.41 -26.52 -12.90
N VAL A 2 62.42 -25.88 -13.50
CA VAL A 2 61.21 -25.49 -12.83
C VAL A 2 60.06 -25.96 -13.69
N LYS A 3 59.22 -26.80 -13.16
CA LYS A 3 58.06 -27.39 -13.84
C LYS A 3 56.89 -26.41 -13.83
N ASN A 4 56.37 -26.15 -14.99
CA ASN A 4 55.06 -25.53 -15.22
C ASN A 4 53.97 -26.40 -14.62
N ASP A 5 53.08 -25.83 -13.83
CA ASP A 5 51.78 -26.40 -13.55
C ASP A 5 50.65 -25.51 -14.08
N LYS A 6 49.74 -26.20 -14.74
CA LYS A 6 48.74 -25.72 -15.68
C LYS A 6 47.57 -25.03 -14.99
N ASN A 7 47.07 -24.02 -15.70
CA ASN A 7 45.75 -23.42 -15.58
C ASN A 7 44.66 -24.45 -15.20
N ARG A 8 44.06 -24.30 -14.03
CA ARG A 8 42.72 -24.79 -13.73
C ARG A 8 41.76 -23.58 -13.71
N SER A 9 40.96 -23.50 -14.75
CA SER A 9 39.82 -22.65 -14.81
C SER A 9 38.83 -23.02 -13.70
N LEU A 10 38.65 -22.13 -12.74
CA LEU A 10 37.58 -22.19 -11.76
C LEU A 10 36.24 -21.90 -12.45
N GLU A 11 35.52 -22.94 -12.80
CA GLU A 11 34.11 -22.84 -13.15
C GLU A 11 33.32 -22.44 -11.92
N PHE A 12 32.67 -21.27 -12.00
CA PHE A 12 31.79 -20.75 -10.96
C PHE A 12 30.40 -21.39 -11.05
N PRO A 13 30.00 -22.29 -10.14
CA PRO A 13 28.60 -22.78 -10.09
C PRO A 13 27.59 -21.76 -9.56
N ALA A 14 28.05 -20.58 -9.11
CA ALA A 14 27.22 -19.59 -8.44
C ALA A 14 26.20 -18.84 -9.34
N ARG A 15 26.48 -18.67 -10.64
CA ARG A 15 25.57 -17.90 -11.53
C ARG A 15 24.24 -18.61 -11.82
N LYS A 16 24.18 -19.92 -11.89
CA LYS A 16 22.92 -20.65 -12.15
C LYS A 16 22.01 -20.69 -10.92
N LYS A 17 22.56 -20.82 -9.71
CA LYS A 17 21.80 -20.76 -8.46
C LYS A 17 21.28 -19.35 -8.15
N LEU A 18 22.06 -18.31 -8.45
CA LEU A 18 21.64 -16.91 -8.25
C LEU A 18 20.46 -16.53 -9.16
N ASN A 19 20.49 -16.96 -10.44
CA ASN A 19 19.38 -16.73 -11.37
C ASN A 19 18.11 -17.50 -11.01
N SER A 20 18.20 -18.71 -10.45
CA SER A 20 17.03 -19.46 -10.00
C SER A 20 16.42 -18.89 -8.71
N GLN A 21 17.24 -18.38 -7.79
CA GLN A 21 16.76 -17.68 -6.60
C GLN A 21 16.15 -16.30 -6.93
N LEU A 22 16.70 -15.57 -7.88
CA LEU A 22 16.13 -14.29 -8.36
C LEU A 22 14.79 -14.51 -9.09
N LEU A 23 14.62 -15.63 -9.79
CA LEU A 23 13.35 -15.99 -10.45
C LEU A 23 12.29 -16.47 -9.44
N SER A 24 12.67 -17.03 -8.30
CA SER A 24 11.73 -17.43 -7.22
C SER A 24 11.18 -16.25 -6.40
N ASN A 25 11.81 -15.07 -6.50
CA ASN A 25 11.44 -13.88 -5.74
C ASN A 25 10.54 -12.89 -6.53
N SER A 26 10.01 -13.29 -7.67
CA SER A 26 9.05 -12.48 -8.42
C SER A 26 7.68 -13.13 -8.44
N LEU A 27 6.65 -12.32 -8.21
CA LEU A 27 5.26 -12.73 -8.30
C LEU A 27 4.67 -12.17 -9.62
N LEU A 28 4.19 -13.07 -10.48
CA LEU A 28 3.62 -12.68 -11.77
C LEU A 28 2.12 -12.44 -11.62
N ILE A 29 1.66 -11.23 -11.92
CA ILE A 29 0.26 -10.81 -11.73
C ILE A 29 -0.29 -10.21 -13.03
N LYS A 30 -1.54 -10.57 -13.37
CA LYS A 30 -2.30 -9.92 -14.44
C LYS A 30 -2.66 -8.48 -14.06
N ARG A 31 -2.52 -7.60 -15.01
CA ARG A 31 -2.79 -6.18 -14.86
C ARG A 31 -3.97 -5.78 -15.72
N HIS A 32 -4.91 -5.06 -15.12
CA HIS A 32 -5.99 -4.37 -15.80
C HIS A 32 -5.82 -2.86 -15.62
N ARG A 33 -6.34 -2.09 -16.56
CA ARG A 33 -6.40 -0.64 -16.46
C ARG A 33 -7.81 -0.19 -16.73
N LEU A 34 -8.33 0.60 -15.82
CA LEU A 34 -9.60 1.28 -16.00
C LEU A 34 -9.34 2.76 -16.26
N TYR A 35 -9.78 3.24 -17.43
CA TYR A 35 -9.62 4.64 -17.82
C TYR A 35 -10.92 5.40 -17.61
N PHE A 36 -10.87 6.48 -16.86
CA PHE A 36 -11.97 7.42 -16.71
C PHE A 36 -11.79 8.55 -17.73
N LEU A 37 -12.49 8.49 -18.83
CA LEU A 37 -12.39 9.49 -19.91
C LEU A 37 -13.36 10.65 -19.62
N LYS A 38 -12.84 11.88 -19.67
CA LYS A 38 -13.63 13.11 -19.48
C LYS A 38 -14.83 13.25 -20.43
N ASN A 39 -14.79 12.61 -21.62
CA ASN A 39 -15.73 12.81 -22.72
C ASN A 39 -16.24 11.52 -23.37
N SER A 40 -16.20 10.35 -22.73
CA SER A 40 -16.69 9.15 -23.39
C SER A 40 -18.20 8.98 -23.18
N TYR A 41 -18.97 9.18 -24.21
CA TYR A 41 -20.39 8.86 -24.28
C TYR A 41 -20.73 7.36 -24.11
N GLN A 42 -19.72 6.50 -23.93
CA GLN A 42 -19.88 5.03 -23.90
C GLN A 42 -19.88 4.40 -22.51
N TYR A 43 -19.57 5.16 -21.44
CA TYR A 43 -19.61 4.66 -20.06
C TYR A 43 -20.56 5.49 -19.19
N PRO A 44 -21.27 4.86 -18.25
CA PRO A 44 -22.29 5.54 -17.43
C PRO A 44 -21.71 6.53 -16.41
N PHE A 45 -20.40 6.83 -16.45
CA PHE A 45 -19.77 7.75 -15.49
C PHE A 45 -20.11 9.20 -15.80
N LYS A 46 -21.16 9.68 -15.17
CA LYS A 46 -21.55 11.10 -15.24
C LYS A 46 -20.50 12.03 -14.61
N SER A 47 -19.66 11.51 -13.71
CA SER A 47 -18.62 12.30 -13.01
C SER A 47 -17.60 11.38 -12.34
N PHE A 48 -16.38 11.89 -12.12
CA PHE A 48 -15.32 11.26 -11.32
C PHE A 48 -14.46 12.35 -10.68
N PRO A 49 -13.69 12.04 -9.59
CA PRO A 49 -12.97 13.06 -8.83
C PRO A 49 -11.85 13.78 -9.58
N GLY A 50 -11.47 13.29 -10.75
CA GLY A 50 -10.38 13.84 -11.54
C GLY A 50 -9.00 13.38 -11.05
N SER A 51 -7.97 14.13 -11.47
CA SER A 51 -6.59 13.84 -11.11
C SER A 51 -6.26 14.46 -9.76
N LEU A 52 -5.86 13.66 -8.78
CA LEU A 52 -5.65 14.07 -7.39
C LEU A 52 -4.37 13.49 -6.80
N SER A 53 -3.73 14.23 -5.89
CA SER A 53 -2.66 13.73 -5.02
C SER A 53 -2.90 14.14 -3.57
N GLU A 54 -2.27 13.46 -2.61
CA GLU A 54 -2.37 13.72 -1.17
C GLU A 54 -3.82 13.75 -0.63
N PHE A 55 -4.71 13.01 -1.29
CA PHE A 55 -6.10 12.77 -0.87
C PHE A 55 -6.19 11.56 0.06
N SER A 56 -7.34 11.39 0.70
CA SER A 56 -7.62 10.18 1.48
C SER A 56 -8.62 9.27 0.77
N ILE A 57 -8.43 7.94 0.94
CA ILE A 57 -9.46 6.94 0.65
C ILE A 57 -9.66 6.12 1.92
N THR A 58 -10.91 5.92 2.32
CA THR A 58 -11.29 5.03 3.43
C THR A 58 -12.37 4.06 2.99
N GLN A 59 -12.34 2.85 3.53
CA GLN A 59 -13.25 1.78 3.16
C GLN A 59 -14.52 1.78 4.02
N ASN A 60 -15.66 1.52 3.37
CA ASN A 60 -16.93 1.19 3.97
C ASN A 60 -17.52 -0.02 3.21
N ASP A 61 -17.33 -1.22 3.72
CA ASP A 61 -17.67 -2.49 3.05
C ASP A 61 -17.08 -2.56 1.63
N LYS A 62 -17.93 -2.58 0.59
CA LYS A 62 -17.54 -2.59 -0.83
C LYS A 62 -17.41 -1.19 -1.44
N GLU A 63 -17.63 -0.17 -0.66
CA GLU A 63 -17.57 1.23 -1.05
C GLU A 63 -16.30 1.88 -0.52
N TYR A 64 -15.73 2.79 -1.28
CA TYR A 64 -14.53 3.53 -0.92
C TYR A 64 -14.81 5.01 -0.99
N ILE A 65 -14.61 5.69 0.13
CA ILE A 65 -14.90 7.10 0.29
C ILE A 65 -13.62 7.90 0.10
N LEU A 66 -13.62 8.78 -0.89
CA LEU A 66 -12.52 9.66 -1.21
C LEU A 66 -12.86 11.09 -0.81
N PHE A 67 -11.89 11.78 -0.20
CA PHE A 67 -12.01 13.19 0.14
C PHE A 67 -10.70 13.95 -0.07
N GLY A 68 -10.80 15.22 -0.47
CA GLY A 68 -9.71 16.18 -0.54
C GLY A 68 -8.67 15.87 -1.61
N GLY A 69 -7.44 16.27 -1.31
CA GLY A 69 -6.32 16.19 -2.24
C GLY A 69 -6.03 17.50 -2.94
N GLU A 70 -4.93 17.51 -3.67
CA GLU A 70 -4.47 18.65 -4.45
C GLU A 70 -4.56 18.38 -5.94
N ASN A 71 -5.13 19.32 -6.69
CA ASN A 71 -5.06 19.42 -8.15
C ASN A 71 -5.31 20.88 -8.58
N SER A 72 -5.33 21.12 -9.88
CA SER A 72 -5.58 22.45 -10.45
C SER A 72 -7.03 22.97 -10.29
N ASN A 73 -8.00 22.08 -10.02
CA ASN A 73 -9.44 22.41 -9.99
C ASN A 73 -10.10 21.80 -8.74
N ILE A 74 -9.81 22.35 -7.56
CA ILE A 74 -10.14 21.76 -6.28
C ILE A 74 -11.59 22.00 -5.91
N ILE A 75 -12.35 20.92 -5.76
CA ILE A 75 -13.70 20.94 -5.22
C ILE A 75 -13.72 20.06 -3.97
N PRO A 76 -14.10 20.58 -2.78
CA PRO A 76 -14.06 19.83 -1.52
C PRO A 76 -15.27 18.89 -1.38
N TYR A 77 -15.51 18.07 -2.38
CA TYR A 77 -16.60 17.11 -2.35
C TYR A 77 -16.14 15.78 -1.80
N VAL A 78 -17.09 15.07 -1.20
CA VAL A 78 -16.94 13.67 -0.82
C VAL A 78 -17.36 12.82 -2.00
N TRP A 79 -16.51 11.91 -2.41
CA TRP A 79 -16.77 10.97 -3.48
C TRP A 79 -16.86 9.56 -2.91
N LYS A 80 -17.73 8.76 -3.50
CA LYS A 80 -17.86 7.34 -3.20
C LYS A 80 -17.57 6.53 -4.46
N PHE A 81 -16.63 5.60 -4.35
CA PHE A 81 -16.34 4.62 -5.39
C PHE A 81 -16.98 3.29 -5.03
N ASN A 82 -17.76 2.75 -5.94
CA ASN A 82 -18.33 1.41 -5.85
C ASN A 82 -17.47 0.44 -6.66
N SER A 83 -16.85 -0.52 -5.99
CA SER A 83 -15.95 -1.48 -6.66
C SER A 83 -16.67 -2.58 -7.44
N CYS A 84 -17.98 -2.77 -7.24
CA CYS A 84 -18.75 -3.79 -7.95
C CYS A 84 -18.99 -3.41 -9.42
N ASP A 85 -19.25 -2.14 -9.69
CA ASP A 85 -19.52 -1.58 -11.01
C ASP A 85 -18.51 -0.53 -11.46
N CYS A 86 -17.48 -0.28 -10.63
CA CYS A 86 -16.46 0.73 -10.85
C CYS A 86 -17.02 2.15 -11.04
N SER A 87 -18.16 2.48 -10.42
CA SER A 87 -18.81 3.78 -10.54
C SER A 87 -18.35 4.75 -9.45
N TRP A 88 -18.47 6.06 -9.76
CA TRP A 88 -18.26 7.14 -8.80
C TRP A 88 -19.56 7.88 -8.54
N GLU A 89 -19.86 8.11 -7.26
CA GLU A 89 -20.97 8.94 -6.78
C GLU A 89 -20.42 10.16 -6.05
N LEU A 90 -21.01 11.33 -6.35
CA LEU A 90 -20.65 12.61 -5.74
C LEU A 90 -21.63 12.96 -4.64
N PHE A 91 -21.12 13.16 -3.41
CA PHE A 91 -21.88 13.72 -2.30
C PHE A 91 -21.62 15.23 -2.19
N LYS A 92 -22.63 16.01 -2.58
CA LYS A 92 -22.60 17.48 -2.41
C LYS A 92 -23.01 17.81 -0.98
N PRO A 93 -22.18 18.53 -0.22
CA PRO A 93 -22.56 18.99 1.12
C PRO A 93 -23.77 19.94 1.08
N GLU A 94 -24.58 19.87 2.12
CA GLU A 94 -25.66 20.80 2.40
C GLU A 94 -25.21 21.86 3.42
N GLY A 95 -25.38 23.14 3.09
CA GLY A 95 -24.95 24.26 3.92
C GLY A 95 -23.45 24.56 3.82
N LYS A 96 -22.78 24.76 4.97
CA LYS A 96 -21.35 25.09 5.00
C LYS A 96 -20.53 23.92 4.49
N THR A 97 -19.67 24.17 3.51
CA THR A 97 -18.73 23.17 2.99
C THR A 97 -17.40 23.22 3.73
N SER A 98 -16.74 22.07 3.89
CA SER A 98 -15.33 22.03 4.25
C SER A 98 -14.49 22.65 3.15
N MET A 99 -13.36 23.24 3.50
CA MET A 99 -12.36 23.65 2.51
C MET A 99 -11.56 22.43 2.03
N SER A 100 -11.15 22.45 0.78
CA SER A 100 -10.27 21.42 0.24
C SER A 100 -8.93 21.40 0.96
N ARG A 101 -8.47 20.22 1.33
CA ARG A 101 -7.22 20.01 2.07
C ARG A 101 -6.40 18.84 1.51
N ALA A 102 -5.09 18.91 1.68
CA ALA A 102 -4.14 17.86 1.29
C ALA A 102 -3.29 17.40 2.47
N GLY A 103 -2.79 16.17 2.41
CA GLY A 103 -1.96 15.60 3.45
C GLY A 103 -2.70 15.31 4.77
N HIS A 104 -4.02 15.19 4.71
CA HIS A 104 -4.91 14.78 5.81
C HIS A 104 -5.09 13.26 5.81
N ILE A 105 -5.72 12.77 6.87
CA ILE A 105 -6.29 11.42 6.90
C ILE A 105 -7.81 11.50 7.00
N ALA A 106 -8.49 10.44 6.56
CA ALA A 106 -9.91 10.27 6.80
C ALA A 106 -10.23 8.84 7.26
N ALA A 107 -11.24 8.72 8.11
CA ALA A 107 -11.75 7.46 8.61
C ALA A 107 -13.27 7.46 8.57
N TYR A 108 -13.87 6.38 8.08
CA TYR A 108 -15.32 6.20 8.07
C TYR A 108 -15.76 5.36 9.26
N LYS A 109 -16.77 5.84 10.00
CA LYS A 109 -17.43 5.07 11.05
C LYS A 109 -18.86 5.56 11.26
N SER A 110 -19.82 4.63 11.33
CA SER A 110 -21.22 4.90 11.68
C SER A 110 -21.81 6.09 10.91
N LYS A 111 -21.71 6.05 9.57
CA LYS A 111 -22.23 7.08 8.65
C LYS A 111 -21.55 8.46 8.78
N ASN A 112 -20.39 8.52 9.43
CA ASN A 112 -19.58 9.73 9.53
C ASN A 112 -18.21 9.52 8.90
N LEU A 113 -17.74 10.52 8.16
CA LEU A 113 -16.37 10.63 7.71
C LEU A 113 -15.62 11.62 8.59
N TYR A 114 -14.72 11.11 9.40
CA TYR A 114 -13.85 11.91 10.28
C TYR A 114 -12.60 12.29 9.49
N VAL A 115 -12.36 13.57 9.32
CA VAL A 115 -11.22 14.10 8.54
C VAL A 115 -10.35 14.94 9.46
N PHE A 116 -9.09 14.53 9.67
CA PHE A 116 -8.19 15.23 10.57
C PHE A 116 -6.91 15.67 9.86
N GLY A 117 -6.47 16.87 10.20
CA GLY A 117 -5.19 17.43 9.78
C GLY A 117 -5.12 17.80 8.30
N GLY A 118 -3.89 17.84 7.79
CA GLY A 118 -3.58 18.38 6.47
C GLY A 118 -3.48 19.90 6.45
N ILE A 119 -3.38 20.44 5.27
CA ILE A 119 -3.41 21.89 5.04
C ILE A 119 -4.53 22.25 4.09
N TYR A 120 -5.23 23.35 4.34
CA TYR A 120 -6.19 23.92 3.41
C TYR A 120 -5.46 24.49 2.19
N ILE A 121 -5.87 24.06 1.01
CA ILE A 121 -5.15 24.37 -0.24
C ILE A 121 -5.16 25.89 -0.50
N GLN A 122 -6.30 26.55 -0.25
CA GLN A 122 -6.48 27.97 -0.52
C GLN A 122 -5.70 28.87 0.45
N THR A 123 -5.73 28.55 1.74
CA THR A 123 -5.19 29.42 2.80
C THR A 123 -3.81 28.99 3.30
N LYS A 124 -3.38 27.77 2.94
CA LYS A 124 -2.15 27.12 3.44
C LYS A 124 -2.11 26.97 4.96
N LYS A 125 -3.23 27.17 5.67
CA LYS A 125 -3.35 26.93 7.12
C LYS A 125 -3.56 25.46 7.40
N PHE A 126 -3.04 25.01 8.53
CA PHE A 126 -3.29 23.66 9.02
C PHE A 126 -4.76 23.47 9.38
N ALA A 127 -5.26 22.28 9.13
CA ALA A 127 -6.66 21.94 9.30
C ALA A 127 -6.86 21.07 10.55
N ASP A 128 -7.93 21.34 11.27
CA ASP A 128 -8.37 20.55 12.43
C ASP A 128 -9.36 19.45 12.03
N LEU A 129 -9.93 18.75 13.00
CA LEU A 129 -10.95 17.74 12.81
C LEU A 129 -12.25 18.34 12.25
N GLU A 130 -12.72 17.78 11.16
CA GLU A 130 -14.06 17.98 10.63
C GLU A 130 -14.75 16.64 10.39
N ILE A 131 -16.05 16.60 10.53
CA ILE A 131 -16.86 15.40 10.40
C ILE A 131 -17.94 15.65 9.36
N PHE A 132 -17.98 14.82 8.30
CA PHE A 132 -19.08 14.81 7.34
C PHE A 132 -20.06 13.70 7.70
N ASN A 133 -21.31 14.05 7.91
CA ASN A 133 -22.37 13.09 8.16
C ASN A 133 -23.12 12.78 6.86
N PHE A 134 -23.21 11.50 6.49
CA PHE A 134 -23.79 11.06 5.22
C PHE A 134 -25.32 11.16 5.16
N ASP A 135 -26.01 11.05 6.31
CA ASP A 135 -27.48 11.16 6.35
C ASP A 135 -27.93 12.62 6.17
N THR A 136 -27.26 13.54 6.87
CA THR A 136 -27.60 14.98 6.83
C THR A 136 -26.84 15.73 5.74
N LYS A 137 -25.82 15.12 5.12
CA LYS A 137 -24.88 15.72 4.17
C LYS A 137 -24.23 17.02 4.67
N LYS A 138 -24.05 17.15 5.98
CA LYS A 138 -23.49 18.36 6.60
C LYS A 138 -22.12 18.11 7.19
N TRP A 139 -21.30 19.16 7.16
CA TRP A 139 -20.02 19.22 7.85
C TRP A 139 -20.20 19.77 9.25
N ILE A 140 -19.53 19.15 10.22
CA ILE A 140 -19.51 19.54 11.63
C ILE A 140 -18.03 19.73 12.03
N SER A 141 -17.72 20.84 12.68
CA SER A 141 -16.42 21.10 13.31
C SER A 141 -16.60 20.96 14.82
N PRO A 142 -16.23 19.81 15.41
CA PRO A 142 -16.41 19.58 16.84
C PRO A 142 -15.51 20.50 17.67
N LYS A 143 -16.01 20.94 18.82
CA LYS A 143 -15.22 21.67 19.81
C LYS A 143 -14.86 20.73 20.95
N PHE A 144 -13.59 20.67 21.29
CA PHE A 144 -13.09 19.91 22.44
C PHE A 144 -12.95 20.85 23.65
N SER A 145 -13.33 20.37 24.83
CA SER A 145 -13.25 21.14 26.10
C SER A 145 -11.81 21.33 26.57
N THR A 146 -10.91 20.46 26.16
CA THR A 146 -9.49 20.52 26.50
C THR A 146 -8.69 21.04 25.29
N LYS A 147 -8.00 22.19 25.47
CA LYS A 147 -7.08 22.74 24.48
C LYS A 147 -5.90 21.78 24.29
N ASN A 148 -5.59 21.46 23.03
CA ASN A 148 -4.32 20.93 22.56
C ASN A 148 -3.90 19.55 23.09
N LEU A 149 -4.79 18.54 22.96
CA LEU A 149 -4.38 17.15 23.16
C LEU A 149 -3.55 16.59 21.98
N ILE A 150 -3.65 17.22 20.81
CA ILE A 150 -2.94 16.81 19.60
C ILE A 150 -2.57 18.05 18.77
N ASP A 151 -1.33 18.12 18.34
CA ASP A 151 -0.87 19.19 17.45
C ASP A 151 -1.45 19.03 16.05
N LEU A 152 -1.79 20.17 15.43
CA LEU A 152 -2.18 20.20 14.03
C LEU A 152 -1.02 19.73 13.16
N ARG A 153 -1.28 18.85 12.23
CA ARG A 153 -0.26 18.17 11.45
C ARG A 153 -0.69 17.81 10.05
N LYS A 154 0.28 17.59 9.19
CA LYS A 154 0.06 17.09 7.84
C LYS A 154 0.95 15.87 7.55
N ASN A 155 0.56 15.09 6.53
CA ASN A 155 1.34 13.96 6.02
C ASN A 155 1.66 12.91 7.09
N HIS A 156 0.79 12.82 8.07
CA HIS A 156 0.70 11.77 9.06
C HIS A 156 -0.08 10.58 8.49
N ILE A 157 -0.09 9.49 9.19
CA ILE A 157 -0.94 8.34 8.88
C ILE A 157 -2.06 8.20 9.90
N GLY A 158 -3.10 7.48 9.51
CA GLY A 158 -4.15 7.04 10.42
C GLY A 158 -4.96 5.90 9.83
N CYS A 159 -5.59 5.16 10.74
CA CYS A 159 -6.51 4.09 10.38
C CYS A 159 -7.55 3.91 11.48
N THR A 160 -8.71 3.35 11.11
CA THR A 160 -9.73 2.95 12.09
C THR A 160 -9.35 1.64 12.74
N ILE A 161 -9.40 1.58 14.07
CA ILE A 161 -9.22 0.37 14.89
C ILE A 161 -10.38 0.30 15.87
N GLY A 162 -11.35 -0.60 15.60
CA GLY A 162 -12.54 -0.73 16.42
C GLY A 162 -13.38 0.56 16.47
N ASN A 163 -13.49 1.17 17.64
CA ASN A 163 -14.24 2.41 17.88
C ASN A 163 -13.34 3.67 17.93
N ALA A 164 -12.16 3.64 17.33
CA ALA A 164 -11.22 4.75 17.36
C ALA A 164 -10.46 4.91 16.03
N MET A 165 -10.01 6.13 15.78
CA MET A 165 -9.02 6.43 14.73
C MET A 165 -7.64 6.58 15.38
N PHE A 166 -6.69 5.74 14.99
CA PHE A 166 -5.29 5.84 15.38
C PHE A 166 -4.54 6.78 14.45
N ILE A 167 -3.63 7.59 15.00
CA ILE A 167 -2.82 8.58 14.29
C ILE A 167 -1.37 8.45 14.72
N HIS A 168 -0.44 8.56 13.77
CA HIS A 168 0.98 8.58 14.05
C HIS A 168 1.75 9.54 13.15
N GLY A 169 2.67 10.28 13.75
CA GLY A 169 3.67 11.08 13.06
C GLY A 169 3.11 12.29 12.31
N GLY A 170 3.75 12.63 11.20
CA GLY A 170 3.45 13.82 10.41
C GLY A 170 4.44 14.96 10.62
N ILE A 171 4.03 16.15 10.17
CA ILE A 171 4.79 17.40 10.29
C ILE A 171 3.89 18.44 10.94
N ASP A 172 4.34 19.07 12.01
CA ASP A 172 3.62 20.15 12.72
C ASP A 172 3.72 21.50 11.98
N GLU A 173 3.11 22.54 12.55
CA GLU A 173 3.10 23.89 11.99
C GLU A 173 4.50 24.52 11.96
N GLN A 174 5.40 24.13 12.87
CA GLN A 174 6.80 24.55 12.94
C GLN A 174 7.67 23.79 11.94
N GLY A 175 7.13 22.70 11.38
CA GLY A 175 7.77 21.82 10.42
C GLY A 175 8.66 20.76 11.06
N ASN A 176 8.44 20.44 12.33
CA ASN A 176 9.07 19.31 12.99
C ASN A 176 8.41 18.00 12.56
N TYR A 177 9.21 16.97 12.41
CA TYR A 177 8.72 15.63 12.20
C TYR A 177 8.30 15.03 13.54
N LEU A 178 7.15 14.40 13.59
CA LEU A 178 6.54 13.87 14.80
C LEU A 178 6.71 12.35 14.89
N ASN A 179 6.71 11.82 16.10
CA ASN A 179 6.76 10.38 16.38
C ASN A 179 5.68 9.95 17.40
N ASP A 180 4.83 10.88 17.80
CA ASP A 180 3.77 10.65 18.75
C ASP A 180 2.63 9.82 18.14
N CYS A 181 1.84 9.23 19.03
CA CYS A 181 0.65 8.47 18.69
C CYS A 181 -0.55 9.07 19.42
N HIS A 182 -1.65 9.20 18.71
CA HIS A 182 -2.92 9.63 19.28
C HIS A 182 -4.06 8.74 18.82
N ILE A 183 -5.12 8.67 19.59
CA ILE A 183 -6.38 8.04 19.22
C ILE A 183 -7.53 9.03 19.38
N LEU A 184 -8.37 9.12 18.36
CA LEU A 184 -9.67 9.75 18.44
C LEU A 184 -10.72 8.67 18.67
N ILE A 185 -11.29 8.60 19.88
CA ILE A 185 -12.43 7.75 20.17
C ILE A 185 -13.66 8.40 19.56
N TYR A 186 -14.47 7.62 18.80
CA TYR A 186 -15.64 8.16 18.12
C TYR A 186 -16.84 8.40 19.06
N GLN A 187 -17.00 7.56 20.09
CA GLN A 187 -18.10 7.68 21.05
C GLN A 187 -17.65 7.25 22.46
N PRO A 188 -17.65 8.17 23.43
CA PRO A 188 -17.80 9.62 23.29
C PRO A 188 -16.62 10.21 22.51
N LEU A 189 -16.88 11.28 21.75
CA LEU A 189 -15.85 11.91 20.91
C LEU A 189 -14.78 12.56 21.77
N GLN A 190 -13.58 11.98 21.80
CA GLN A 190 -12.47 12.49 22.60
C GLN A 190 -11.11 12.03 22.08
N TRP A 191 -10.11 12.89 22.24
CA TRP A 191 -8.72 12.54 22.01
C TRP A 191 -8.10 11.85 23.21
N ARG A 192 -7.24 10.87 22.97
CA ARG A 192 -6.41 10.20 23.99
C ARG A 192 -5.03 9.89 23.43
N VAL A 193 -4.03 9.82 24.32
CA VAL A 193 -2.72 9.25 24.04
C VAL A 193 -2.76 7.77 24.38
N PRO A 194 -2.44 6.86 23.45
CA PRO A 194 -2.44 5.44 23.72
C PRO A 194 -1.28 5.05 24.65
N GLU A 195 -1.55 4.11 25.57
CA GLU A 195 -0.51 3.50 26.36
C GLU A 195 0.30 2.52 25.50
N ILE A 196 1.54 2.85 25.22
CA ILE A 196 2.45 2.01 24.48
C ILE A 196 3.55 1.56 25.43
N LYS A 197 3.75 0.24 25.52
CA LYS A 197 4.79 -0.34 26.34
C LYS A 197 6.15 0.22 25.95
N ARG A 198 6.97 0.58 26.93
CA ARG A 198 8.37 0.93 26.70
C ARG A 198 9.09 -0.30 26.16
N SER A 199 9.53 -0.23 24.92
CA SER A 199 10.33 -1.26 24.26
C SER A 199 11.70 -0.68 23.91
N GLU A 200 12.59 -1.53 23.44
CA GLU A 200 13.90 -1.10 22.90
C GLU A 200 13.74 -0.11 21.71
N PHE A 201 12.59 -0.21 21.02
CA PHE A 201 12.29 0.61 19.85
C PHE A 201 11.24 1.67 20.20
N LYS A 202 11.59 2.91 19.93
CA LYS A 202 10.65 4.05 20.00
C LYS A 202 9.94 4.19 18.68
N ALA A 203 8.73 4.77 18.72
CA ALA A 203 8.03 5.20 17.52
C ALA A 203 8.95 6.07 16.65
N PRO A 204 9.01 5.82 15.32
CA PRO A 204 9.89 6.60 14.45
C PRO A 204 9.33 7.99 14.17
N TYR A 205 10.20 9.00 14.06
CA TYR A 205 9.84 10.30 13.51
C TYR A 205 9.62 10.18 12.01
N LEU A 206 8.36 10.24 11.54
CA LEU A 206 8.04 9.99 10.14
C LEU A 206 6.94 10.91 9.62
N ALA A 207 7.11 11.34 8.36
CA ALA A 207 6.04 11.91 7.55
C ALA A 207 6.06 11.31 6.14
N TYR A 208 4.93 11.38 5.41
CA TYR A 208 4.76 10.80 4.07
C TYR A 208 5.00 9.28 4.04
N HIS A 209 4.90 8.62 5.19
CA HIS A 209 4.96 7.17 5.29
C HIS A 209 3.60 6.57 4.96
N SER A 210 3.59 5.29 4.64
CA SER A 210 2.36 4.53 4.42
C SER A 210 2.09 3.60 5.60
N CYS A 211 0.82 3.33 5.85
CA CYS A 211 0.41 2.36 6.85
C CYS A 211 -0.67 1.41 6.32
N CYS A 212 -0.75 0.25 6.96
CA CYS A 212 -1.81 -0.69 6.75
C CYS A 212 -2.09 -1.47 8.02
N LEU A 213 -3.37 -1.64 8.36
CA LEU A 213 -3.79 -2.45 9.49
C LEU A 213 -3.87 -3.91 9.05
N VAL A 214 -3.00 -4.74 9.62
CA VAL A 214 -2.95 -6.19 9.38
C VAL A 214 -3.62 -6.88 10.56
N ILE A 215 -4.92 -7.00 10.48
CA ILE A 215 -5.78 -7.72 11.43
C ILE A 215 -6.86 -8.43 10.61
N PRO A 216 -7.13 -9.72 10.84
CA PRO A 216 -8.18 -10.45 10.15
C PRO A 216 -9.55 -9.77 10.26
N LYS A 217 -10.35 -9.94 9.21
CA LYS A 217 -11.63 -9.24 9.06
C LYS A 217 -12.62 -9.56 10.18
N ASP A 218 -12.70 -10.83 10.58
CA ASP A 218 -13.57 -11.31 11.67
C ASP A 218 -13.26 -10.65 13.01
N ILE A 219 -11.99 -10.31 13.27
CA ILE A 219 -11.55 -9.59 14.46
C ILE A 219 -11.81 -8.10 14.32
N ARG A 220 -11.48 -7.54 13.14
CA ARG A 220 -11.61 -6.10 12.86
C ARG A 220 -13.08 -5.64 12.87
N GLU A 221 -14.01 -6.49 12.42
CA GLU A 221 -15.45 -6.23 12.36
C GLU A 221 -16.18 -6.55 13.68
N ASP A 222 -15.53 -7.22 14.62
CA ASP A 222 -16.07 -7.42 15.98
C ASP A 222 -16.33 -6.04 16.61
N SER A 223 -17.60 -5.72 16.87
CA SER A 223 -18.01 -4.43 17.44
C SER A 223 -17.44 -4.17 18.83
N THR A 224 -16.99 -5.22 19.52
CA THR A 224 -16.36 -5.14 20.84
C THR A 224 -14.85 -4.99 20.76
N PHE A 225 -14.25 -5.14 19.57
CA PHE A 225 -12.80 -5.00 19.38
C PHE A 225 -12.36 -3.54 19.55
N ASN A 226 -11.32 -3.35 20.29
CA ASN A 226 -10.64 -2.07 20.42
C ASN A 226 -9.12 -2.31 20.51
N ILE A 227 -8.36 -1.22 20.41
CA ILE A 227 -6.88 -1.28 20.34
C ILE A 227 -6.22 -1.95 21.56
N TYR A 228 -6.91 -1.97 22.71
CA TYR A 228 -6.41 -2.56 23.97
C TYR A 228 -6.96 -3.96 24.23
N LYS A 229 -7.89 -4.45 23.40
CA LYS A 229 -8.50 -5.76 23.63
C LYS A 229 -7.53 -6.87 23.24
N THR A 230 -7.24 -7.74 24.17
CA THR A 230 -6.46 -8.95 23.90
C THR A 230 -7.29 -9.92 23.06
N ILE A 231 -6.71 -10.36 21.94
CA ILE A 231 -7.32 -11.38 21.09
C ILE A 231 -7.13 -12.73 21.78
N PRO A 232 -8.20 -13.55 21.94
CA PRO A 232 -8.10 -14.86 22.56
C PRO A 232 -7.08 -15.76 21.84
N GLY A 233 -6.27 -16.49 22.61
CA GLY A 233 -5.19 -17.33 22.07
C GLY A 233 -5.68 -18.40 21.09
N GLU A 234 -6.91 -18.89 21.23
CA GLU A 234 -7.53 -19.82 20.28
C GLU A 234 -7.70 -19.19 18.90
N LYS A 235 -8.19 -17.93 18.83
CA LYS A 235 -8.29 -17.17 17.58
C LYS A 235 -6.90 -16.88 16.98
N LEU A 236 -5.89 -16.60 17.83
CA LEU A 236 -4.52 -16.37 17.38
C LEU A 236 -3.90 -17.60 16.69
N LYS A 237 -4.22 -18.81 17.15
CA LYS A 237 -3.71 -20.06 16.57
C LYS A 237 -4.21 -20.31 15.15
N THR A 238 -5.38 -19.80 14.79
CA THR A 238 -5.94 -19.94 13.43
C THR A 238 -5.38 -18.91 12.46
N ILE A 239 -4.75 -17.85 12.98
CA ILE A 239 -4.20 -16.75 12.18
C ILE A 239 -2.81 -17.11 11.69
N ASN A 240 -2.68 -17.34 10.40
CA ASN A 240 -1.41 -17.68 9.77
C ASN A 240 -0.61 -16.41 9.36
N ILE A 241 -0.41 -15.51 10.33
CA ILE A 241 0.36 -14.26 10.19
C ILE A 241 1.31 -14.18 11.39
N LYS A 242 2.60 -13.90 11.16
CA LYS A 242 3.59 -13.83 12.24
C LYS A 242 3.35 -12.68 13.21
N GLU A 243 2.97 -11.53 12.70
CA GLU A 243 2.76 -10.33 13.51
C GLU A 243 1.48 -9.62 13.09
N MET A 244 0.59 -9.35 14.04
CA MET A 244 -0.62 -8.55 13.83
C MET A 244 -0.41 -7.13 14.34
N GLY A 245 -0.98 -6.16 13.64
CA GLY A 245 -0.91 -4.78 14.05
C GLY A 245 -0.92 -3.78 12.93
N LEU A 246 -0.51 -2.56 13.26
CA LEU A 246 -0.34 -1.49 12.28
C LEU A 246 1.07 -1.54 11.71
N TYR A 247 1.17 -1.85 10.45
CA TYR A 247 2.41 -1.86 9.68
C TYR A 247 2.68 -0.47 9.13
N ILE A 248 3.94 -0.03 9.20
CA ILE A 248 4.42 1.27 8.72
C ILE A 248 5.67 1.08 7.88
N PHE A 249 5.66 1.63 6.67
CA PHE A 249 6.78 1.56 5.75
C PHE A 249 7.07 2.90 5.08
N GLY A 250 8.36 3.13 4.79
CA GLY A 250 8.81 4.31 4.07
C GLY A 250 8.71 5.60 4.89
N GLY A 251 8.58 6.72 4.20
CA GLY A 251 8.50 8.04 4.79
C GLY A 251 9.84 8.74 4.94
N LYS A 252 9.74 10.05 5.19
CA LYS A 252 10.88 10.93 5.52
C LYS A 252 11.06 11.01 7.03
N THR A 253 12.32 11.05 7.47
CA THR A 253 12.70 11.20 8.89
C THR A 253 13.11 12.62 9.24
N SER A 254 13.35 13.47 8.26
CA SER A 254 13.78 14.87 8.45
C SER A 254 13.60 15.70 7.17
N ARG A 255 13.66 17.02 7.31
CA ARG A 255 13.70 17.97 6.17
C ARG A 255 14.90 17.74 5.26
N ALA A 256 16.05 17.33 5.80
CA ALA A 256 17.28 17.09 5.05
C ALA A 256 17.24 15.87 4.11
N GLY A 257 16.10 15.19 4.01
CA GLY A 257 15.90 14.10 3.04
C GLY A 257 16.22 12.71 3.55
N GLY A 258 16.35 12.51 4.86
CA GLY A 258 16.46 11.18 5.45
C GLY A 258 15.24 10.32 5.12
N LEU A 259 15.47 9.09 4.63
CA LEU A 259 14.41 8.14 4.32
C LEU A 259 14.47 6.93 5.25
N ASN A 260 13.30 6.55 5.74
CA ASN A 260 13.16 5.33 6.53
C ASN A 260 13.48 4.07 5.69
N LYS A 261 14.19 3.14 6.32
CA LYS A 261 14.54 1.84 5.71
C LYS A 261 13.83 0.64 6.36
N ASN A 262 13.28 0.84 7.56
CA ASN A 262 12.73 -0.24 8.36
C ASN A 262 11.23 -0.42 8.07
N LEU A 263 10.76 -1.64 8.26
CA LEU A 263 9.34 -1.96 8.38
C LEU A 263 9.02 -2.01 9.88
N TYR A 264 8.22 -1.06 10.35
CA TYR A 264 7.77 -1.02 11.73
C TYR A 264 6.40 -1.68 11.86
N VAL A 265 6.15 -2.29 13.01
CA VAL A 265 4.83 -2.78 13.39
C VAL A 265 4.52 -2.29 14.80
N LEU A 266 3.38 -1.63 14.97
CA LEU A 266 2.75 -1.47 16.26
C LEU A 266 1.88 -2.69 16.49
N ARG A 267 2.32 -3.60 17.34
CA ARG A 267 1.57 -4.81 17.71
C ARG A 267 0.27 -4.45 18.39
N ILE A 268 -0.81 -5.09 17.97
CA ILE A 268 -2.18 -4.92 18.50
C ILE A 268 -2.75 -6.30 18.80
N GLY A 269 -3.63 -6.37 19.81
CA GLY A 269 -4.27 -7.64 20.18
C GLY A 269 -3.52 -8.45 21.23
N GLY A 270 -2.38 -7.95 21.70
CA GLY A 270 -1.66 -8.45 22.87
C GLY A 270 -2.09 -7.76 24.16
N ARG A 271 -1.36 -8.00 25.26
CA ARG A 271 -1.62 -7.34 26.57
C ARG A 271 -1.34 -5.84 26.58
N SER A 272 -0.50 -5.37 25.65
CA SER A 272 -0.13 -3.96 25.51
C SER A 272 0.28 -3.68 24.07
N LEU A 273 0.16 -2.42 23.66
CA LEU A 273 0.72 -1.94 22.39
C LEU A 273 2.25 -1.90 22.50
N GLU A 274 2.93 -2.32 21.46
CA GLU A 274 4.40 -2.37 21.42
C GLU A 274 4.93 -2.10 20.02
N TRP A 275 5.94 -1.24 19.90
CA TRP A 275 6.66 -1.03 18.66
C TRP A 275 7.74 -2.08 18.45
N ILE A 276 7.77 -2.67 17.26
CA ILE A 276 8.85 -3.54 16.81
C ILE A 276 9.35 -3.14 15.43
N ILE A 277 10.60 -3.50 15.14
CA ILE A 277 11.14 -3.50 13.77
C ILE A 277 11.02 -4.94 13.27
N LEU A 278 10.30 -5.12 12.18
CA LEU A 278 10.07 -6.45 11.62
C LEU A 278 11.23 -6.83 10.71
N ASN A 279 11.94 -7.89 11.09
CA ASN A 279 12.97 -8.49 10.26
C ASN A 279 12.35 -9.29 9.14
N THR A 280 12.73 -8.98 7.90
CA THR A 280 12.19 -9.58 6.69
C THR A 280 13.30 -10.19 5.84
N TYR A 281 12.93 -11.11 4.95
CA TYR A 281 13.84 -11.81 4.05
C TYR A 281 13.62 -11.37 2.60
N GLY A 282 14.54 -11.74 1.71
CA GLY A 282 14.48 -11.39 0.30
C GLY A 282 14.92 -9.95 0.01
N LEU A 283 14.50 -9.41 -1.13
CA LEU A 283 14.84 -8.05 -1.54
C LEU A 283 13.69 -7.10 -1.23
N PRO A 284 13.81 -6.26 -0.19
CA PRO A 284 12.78 -5.29 0.15
C PRO A 284 12.73 -4.16 -0.88
N PRO A 285 11.60 -3.41 -0.94
CA PRO A 285 11.54 -2.18 -1.73
C PRO A 285 12.64 -1.21 -1.31
N LYS A 286 13.19 -0.45 -2.28
CA LYS A 286 14.12 0.65 -1.97
C LYS A 286 13.46 1.67 -1.05
N LYS A 287 14.26 2.38 -0.24
CA LYS A 287 13.78 3.48 0.62
C LYS A 287 12.97 4.47 -0.21
N ARG A 288 11.79 4.83 0.28
CA ARG A 288 10.82 5.68 -0.44
C ARG A 288 9.86 6.39 0.50
N TYR A 289 9.19 7.42 0.01
CA TYR A 289 8.07 8.08 0.66
C TYR A 289 6.94 8.32 -0.33
N GLY A 290 5.73 8.58 0.17
CA GLY A 290 4.54 8.77 -0.68
C GLY A 290 4.15 7.54 -1.48
N ALA A 291 4.56 6.34 -1.05
CA ALA A 291 4.04 5.06 -1.55
C ALA A 291 2.68 4.76 -0.91
N SER A 292 1.93 3.85 -1.50
CA SER A 292 0.75 3.27 -0.85
C SER A 292 1.03 1.87 -0.33
N MET A 293 0.25 1.45 0.69
CA MET A 293 0.36 0.13 1.31
C MET A 293 -1.03 -0.42 1.60
N SER A 294 -1.26 -1.70 1.27
CA SER A 294 -2.54 -2.37 1.49
C SER A 294 -2.34 -3.83 1.92
N PHE A 295 -3.28 -4.35 2.68
CA PHE A 295 -3.30 -5.75 3.12
C PHE A 295 -4.28 -6.56 2.28
N TYR A 296 -3.78 -7.65 1.67
CA TYR A 296 -4.59 -8.67 1.01
C TYR A 296 -4.71 -9.88 1.92
N GLU A 297 -5.85 -9.98 2.60
CA GLU A 297 -6.09 -10.96 3.65
C GLU A 297 -6.10 -12.40 3.11
N ALA A 298 -6.82 -12.67 2.01
CA ALA A 298 -6.92 -14.00 1.44
C ALA A 298 -5.57 -14.62 1.05
N GLY A 299 -4.57 -13.79 0.73
CA GLY A 299 -3.20 -14.21 0.41
C GLY A 299 -2.23 -14.06 1.57
N ASN A 300 -2.60 -13.42 2.67
CA ASN A 300 -1.69 -12.97 3.73
C ASN A 300 -0.53 -12.11 3.18
N LEU A 301 -0.85 -11.19 2.27
CA LEU A 301 0.14 -10.36 1.59
C LEU A 301 0.00 -8.88 1.97
N LEU A 302 1.11 -8.26 2.32
CA LEU A 302 1.23 -6.81 2.41
C LEU A 302 1.76 -6.29 1.07
N ILE A 303 1.02 -5.39 0.43
CA ILE A 303 1.32 -4.88 -0.91
C ILE A 303 1.78 -3.44 -0.80
N ILE A 304 2.94 -3.12 -1.40
CA ILE A 304 3.48 -1.76 -1.50
C ILE A 304 3.61 -1.39 -2.97
N HIS A 305 3.12 -0.22 -3.34
CA HIS A 305 3.21 0.29 -4.72
C HIS A 305 3.79 1.70 -4.77
N GLY A 306 4.63 1.96 -5.79
CA GLY A 306 5.08 3.29 -6.15
C GLY A 306 5.86 4.01 -5.05
N GLY A 307 5.65 5.33 -4.95
CA GLY A 307 6.42 6.22 -4.08
C GLY A 307 7.61 6.84 -4.81
N ARG A 308 8.40 7.63 -4.07
CA ARG A 308 9.59 8.31 -4.63
C ARG A 308 10.76 8.32 -3.64
N ASN A 309 11.96 8.55 -4.16
CA ASN A 309 13.15 8.84 -3.35
C ASN A 309 13.45 10.33 -3.33
N CYS A 310 14.56 10.72 -2.67
CA CYS A 310 15.02 12.11 -2.63
C CYS A 310 16.03 12.46 -3.72
N SER A 311 16.24 11.60 -4.73
CA SER A 311 17.13 11.90 -5.85
C SER A 311 16.58 13.04 -6.71
N LYS A 312 17.46 13.81 -7.33
CA LYS A 312 17.09 14.83 -8.29
C LYS A 312 16.66 14.23 -9.64
N PHE A 313 17.12 13.01 -9.94
CA PHE A 313 16.86 12.30 -11.18
C PHE A 313 16.16 10.97 -10.89
N ASP A 314 15.21 10.57 -11.72
CA ASP A 314 14.48 9.30 -11.66
C ASP A 314 13.97 8.95 -10.24
N TYR A 315 13.23 9.86 -9.64
CA TYR A 315 12.85 9.80 -8.25
C TYR A 315 11.54 9.07 -7.96
N ALA A 316 10.69 8.86 -8.97
CA ALA A 316 9.41 8.16 -8.79
C ALA A 316 9.49 6.69 -9.22
N TYR A 317 8.77 5.83 -8.50
CA TYR A 317 8.71 4.39 -8.74
C TYR A 317 7.38 3.98 -9.35
N ASN A 318 7.42 2.89 -10.15
CA ASN A 318 6.24 2.20 -10.69
C ASN A 318 6.20 0.73 -10.27
N ASP A 319 7.10 0.33 -9.39
CA ASP A 319 7.23 -1.04 -8.93
C ASP A 319 6.17 -1.38 -7.88
N THR A 320 5.82 -2.66 -7.83
CA THR A 320 4.99 -3.25 -6.78
C THR A 320 5.78 -4.35 -6.10
N PHE A 321 5.75 -4.35 -4.78
CA PHE A 321 6.31 -5.40 -3.94
C PHE A 321 5.23 -5.99 -3.06
N VAL A 322 5.36 -7.27 -2.78
CA VAL A 322 4.53 -7.96 -1.79
C VAL A 322 5.41 -8.60 -0.73
N LEU A 323 4.96 -8.52 0.50
CA LEU A 323 5.54 -9.26 1.63
C LEU A 323 4.56 -10.38 2.00
N ASP A 324 5.00 -11.63 1.91
CA ASP A 324 4.25 -12.75 2.47
C ASP A 324 4.38 -12.71 4.00
N LEU A 325 3.30 -12.46 4.69
CA LEU A 325 3.26 -12.30 6.15
C LEU A 325 3.45 -13.60 6.92
N ARG A 326 3.40 -14.75 6.25
CA ARG A 326 3.68 -16.07 6.83
C ARG A 326 5.17 -16.34 6.88
N SER A 327 5.87 -16.10 5.78
CA SER A 327 7.31 -16.35 5.61
C SER A 327 8.16 -15.11 5.90
N LEU A 328 7.58 -13.91 5.90
CA LEU A 328 8.25 -12.62 5.94
C LEU A 328 9.21 -12.40 4.77
N ASN A 329 8.90 -12.99 3.61
CA ASN A 329 9.74 -12.89 2.42
C ASN A 329 9.17 -11.88 1.42
N TRP A 330 10.03 -10.94 0.95
CA TRP A 330 9.70 -9.98 -0.08
C TRP A 330 9.76 -10.57 -1.47
N MET A 331 8.77 -10.25 -2.29
CA MET A 331 8.70 -10.60 -3.70
C MET A 331 8.38 -9.33 -4.51
N LYS A 332 9.08 -9.14 -5.62
CA LYS A 332 8.73 -8.10 -6.58
C LYS A 332 7.66 -8.64 -7.53
N VAL A 333 6.66 -7.80 -7.82
CA VAL A 333 5.62 -8.13 -8.80
C VAL A 333 6.15 -7.86 -10.20
N ASP A 334 6.08 -8.88 -11.07
CA ASP A 334 6.27 -8.75 -12.51
C ASP A 334 4.90 -8.79 -13.19
N TYR A 335 4.72 -7.96 -14.23
CA TYR A 335 3.48 -7.87 -14.97
C TYR A 335 3.56 -8.71 -16.26
N PHE A 336 2.46 -9.39 -16.60
CA PHE A 336 2.37 -10.15 -17.83
C PHE A 336 2.55 -9.31 -19.07
N ASP A 337 1.83 -8.19 -19.11
CA ASP A 337 1.87 -7.27 -20.23
C ASP A 337 2.94 -6.22 -19.99
N LYS A 338 4.00 -6.26 -20.78
CA LYS A 338 5.10 -5.29 -20.77
C LYS A 338 4.97 -4.22 -21.86
N THR A 339 3.96 -4.31 -22.72
CA THR A 339 3.79 -3.40 -23.86
C THR A 339 3.50 -1.97 -23.44
N LYS A 340 2.83 -1.79 -22.29
CA LYS A 340 2.55 -0.48 -21.70
C LYS A 340 3.09 -0.43 -20.27
N PRO A 341 4.13 0.36 -19.98
CA PRO A 341 4.67 0.46 -18.63
C PRO A 341 3.64 1.03 -17.67
N VAL A 342 3.67 0.57 -16.41
CA VAL A 342 2.90 1.19 -15.32
C VAL A 342 3.44 2.59 -15.09
N ALA A 343 2.56 3.57 -14.96
CA ALA A 343 2.98 4.93 -14.66
C ALA A 343 3.69 5.00 -13.30
N LYS A 344 4.85 5.66 -13.26
CA LYS A 344 5.50 6.03 -12.00
C LYS A 344 4.57 6.94 -11.23
N ARG A 345 4.42 6.71 -9.91
CA ARG A 345 3.52 7.54 -9.09
C ARG A 345 3.91 7.60 -7.62
N PHE A 346 3.58 8.71 -6.98
CA PHE A 346 3.69 8.95 -5.55
C PHE A 346 2.52 9.81 -5.07
N TYR A 347 2.24 9.81 -3.76
CA TYR A 347 1.07 10.47 -3.14
C TYR A 347 -0.28 10.00 -3.70
N HIS A 348 -0.31 8.78 -4.18
CA HIS A 348 -1.50 8.05 -4.58
C HIS A 348 -2.05 7.26 -3.40
N GLN A 349 -3.26 6.73 -3.56
CA GLN A 349 -3.85 5.80 -2.62
C GLN A 349 -4.07 4.44 -3.27
N SER A 350 -4.10 3.40 -2.42
CA SER A 350 -4.42 2.05 -2.84
C SER A 350 -5.34 1.36 -1.84
N PHE A 351 -6.08 0.39 -2.33
CA PHE A 351 -6.92 -0.47 -1.51
C PHE A 351 -7.06 -1.84 -2.15
N VAL A 352 -7.46 -2.82 -1.35
CA VAL A 352 -7.78 -4.17 -1.82
C VAL A 352 -9.26 -4.38 -1.62
N ASN A 353 -9.94 -4.85 -2.67
CA ASN A 353 -11.29 -5.35 -2.59
C ASN A 353 -11.36 -6.75 -3.19
N GLU A 354 -11.83 -7.72 -2.41
CA GLU A 354 -11.80 -9.12 -2.79
C GLU A 354 -10.39 -9.54 -3.25
N ASN A 355 -10.25 -9.89 -4.51
CA ASN A 355 -8.99 -10.35 -5.10
C ASN A 355 -8.32 -9.32 -6.01
N TYR A 356 -8.72 -8.06 -5.91
CA TYR A 356 -8.17 -6.99 -6.73
C TYR A 356 -7.50 -5.91 -5.87
N PHE A 357 -6.31 -5.51 -6.30
CA PHE A 357 -5.61 -4.37 -5.73
C PHE A 357 -5.76 -3.18 -6.67
N TYR A 358 -6.29 -2.10 -6.14
CA TYR A 358 -6.59 -0.86 -6.86
C TYR A 358 -5.60 0.23 -6.48
N VAL A 359 -5.13 0.99 -7.48
CA VAL A 359 -4.28 2.17 -7.28
C VAL A 359 -4.86 3.34 -8.05
N PHE A 360 -5.15 4.43 -7.35
CA PHE A 360 -5.77 5.62 -7.92
C PHE A 360 -4.98 6.87 -7.59
N GLY A 361 -4.96 7.84 -8.54
CA GLY A 361 -4.37 9.16 -8.36
C GLY A 361 -2.86 9.18 -8.24
N GLY A 362 -2.37 10.23 -7.56
CA GLY A 362 -0.96 10.51 -7.35
C GLY A 362 -0.38 11.46 -8.37
N LEU A 363 0.91 11.69 -8.24
CA LEU A 363 1.77 12.47 -9.14
C LEU A 363 2.77 11.56 -9.83
N ASN A 364 3.10 11.88 -11.05
CA ASN A 364 4.38 11.49 -11.66
C ASN A 364 5.31 12.71 -11.70
N GLU A 365 6.38 12.64 -12.48
CA GLU A 365 7.36 13.72 -12.57
C GLU A 365 6.78 15.04 -13.13
N SER A 366 5.68 14.98 -13.87
CA SER A 366 5.16 16.12 -14.63
C SER A 366 3.69 16.41 -14.39
N ASN A 367 2.88 15.40 -13.99
CA ASN A 367 1.42 15.51 -14.02
C ASN A 367 0.74 14.85 -12.82
N TYR A 368 -0.45 15.35 -12.49
CA TYR A 368 -1.42 14.65 -11.66
C TYR A 368 -2.01 13.47 -12.43
N LEU A 369 -2.10 12.33 -11.76
CA LEU A 369 -2.69 11.11 -12.30
C LEU A 369 -4.11 10.92 -11.74
N GLY A 370 -5.05 10.54 -12.59
CA GLY A 370 -6.44 10.36 -12.12
C GLY A 370 -7.41 9.90 -13.19
N SER A 371 -7.01 10.05 -14.47
CA SER A 371 -7.80 9.49 -15.58
C SER A 371 -7.64 7.97 -15.72
N GLU A 372 -6.76 7.35 -14.94
CA GLU A 372 -6.44 5.93 -15.00
C GLU A 372 -6.40 5.34 -13.58
N MET A 373 -7.09 4.24 -13.37
CA MET A 373 -6.95 3.38 -12.20
C MET A 373 -6.18 2.12 -12.60
N LEU A 374 -5.08 1.84 -11.89
CA LEU A 374 -4.38 0.57 -12.04
C LEU A 374 -5.09 -0.48 -11.20
N ILE A 375 -5.41 -1.62 -11.81
CA ILE A 375 -6.03 -2.76 -11.13
C ILE A 375 -5.14 -3.98 -11.34
N LEU A 376 -4.77 -4.64 -10.25
CA LEU A 376 -4.01 -5.88 -10.26
C LEU A 376 -4.89 -7.02 -9.77
N ASP A 377 -4.99 -8.09 -10.58
CA ASP A 377 -5.71 -9.31 -10.23
C ASP A 377 -4.80 -10.20 -9.36
N LEU A 378 -5.06 -10.23 -8.07
CA LEU A 378 -4.28 -10.97 -7.09
C LEU A 378 -4.48 -12.49 -7.16
N ASN A 379 -5.57 -12.98 -7.78
CA ASN A 379 -5.78 -14.42 -8.00
C ASN A 379 -4.91 -14.99 -9.12
N SER A 380 -4.48 -14.15 -10.04
CA SER A 380 -3.75 -14.60 -11.23
C SER A 380 -2.37 -15.18 -10.91
N HIS A 381 -1.83 -14.99 -9.70
CA HIS A 381 -0.55 -15.54 -9.28
C HIS A 381 -0.52 -17.08 -9.28
N LYS A 382 -1.63 -17.75 -8.91
CA LYS A 382 -1.72 -19.23 -8.91
C LYS A 382 -1.76 -19.79 -10.33
N THR A 383 -2.56 -19.16 -11.20
CA THR A 383 -2.71 -19.56 -12.60
C THR A 383 -1.40 -19.38 -13.39
N CYS A 384 -0.65 -18.32 -13.08
CA CYS A 384 0.62 -18.02 -13.74
C CYS A 384 1.75 -19.00 -13.40
N LEU A 385 1.77 -19.50 -12.19
CA LEU A 385 2.73 -20.54 -11.80
C LEU A 385 2.45 -21.85 -12.55
N LEU A 386 1.17 -22.21 -12.75
CA LEU A 386 0.76 -23.39 -13.51
C LEU A 386 1.08 -23.23 -15.00
N GLU A 387 0.78 -22.10 -15.61
CA GLU A 387 1.10 -21.81 -17.02
C GLU A 387 2.62 -21.78 -17.27
N LYS A 388 3.40 -21.23 -16.33
CA LYS A 388 4.87 -21.22 -16.43
C LYS A 388 5.46 -22.61 -16.36
N ASN A 389 4.96 -23.47 -15.48
CA ASN A 389 5.38 -24.86 -15.37
C ASN A 389 5.03 -25.64 -16.63
N GLN A 390 3.82 -25.48 -17.16
CA GLN A 390 3.42 -26.11 -18.44
C GLN A 390 4.27 -25.61 -19.62
N TYR A 391 4.70 -24.35 -19.63
CA TYR A 391 5.54 -23.79 -20.70
C TYR A 391 7.00 -24.28 -20.59
N ILE A 392 7.49 -24.48 -19.37
CA ILE A 392 8.82 -25.07 -19.12
C ILE A 392 8.82 -26.53 -19.54
N ASP A 393 7.77 -27.30 -19.17
CA ASP A 393 7.65 -28.70 -19.52
C ASP A 393 7.54 -28.91 -21.04
N LYS A 394 6.70 -28.11 -21.74
CA LYS A 394 6.60 -28.12 -23.20
C LYS A 394 7.92 -27.77 -23.90
N ASN A 395 8.65 -26.80 -23.40
CA ASN A 395 9.95 -26.43 -23.96
C ASN A 395 11.03 -27.47 -23.68
N THR A 396 10.93 -28.18 -22.57
CA THR A 396 11.84 -29.29 -22.23
C THR A 396 11.54 -30.50 -23.12
N GLU A 397 10.27 -30.85 -23.35
CA GLU A 397 9.88 -31.90 -24.30
C GLU A 397 10.27 -31.56 -25.75
N ILE A 398 10.13 -30.30 -26.19
CA ILE A 398 10.56 -29.88 -27.53
C ILE A 398 12.09 -29.99 -27.70
N LYS A 399 12.84 -29.67 -26.65
CA LYS A 399 14.30 -29.79 -26.66
C LYS A 399 14.75 -31.27 -26.70
N ASN A 400 14.08 -32.11 -25.92
CA ASN A 400 14.36 -33.54 -25.90
C ASN A 400 14.02 -34.21 -27.25
N LYS A 401 12.86 -33.92 -27.83
CA LYS A 401 12.48 -34.39 -29.19
C LYS A 401 13.42 -33.90 -30.30
N LYS A 402 14.07 -32.75 -30.14
CA LYS A 402 15.11 -32.28 -31.08
C LYS A 402 16.46 -32.96 -30.88
N ARG A 403 16.79 -33.36 -29.65
CA ARG A 403 18.00 -34.09 -29.34
C ARG A 403 17.93 -35.52 -29.88
N ASP A 404 16.81 -36.21 -29.64
CA ASP A 404 16.56 -37.56 -30.14
C ASP A 404 16.56 -37.63 -31.69
N LYS A 405 16.08 -36.59 -32.38
CA LYS A 405 16.13 -36.51 -33.86
C LYS A 405 17.53 -36.21 -34.39
N ASN A 406 18.41 -35.61 -33.63
CA ASN A 406 19.79 -35.36 -34.05
C ASN A 406 20.70 -36.55 -33.77
N GLU A 407 20.41 -37.35 -32.72
CA GLU A 407 21.14 -38.59 -32.43
C GLU A 407 20.79 -39.72 -33.41
N SER A 408 19.54 -39.73 -33.94
CA SER A 408 19.13 -40.73 -34.95
C SER A 408 19.66 -40.45 -36.36
N LYS A 409 20.34 -39.32 -36.60
CA LYS A 409 20.92 -38.97 -37.92
C LYS A 409 22.44 -39.17 -38.03
N SER A 410 23.11 -39.70 -36.99
CA SER A 410 24.55 -39.79 -36.93
C SER A 410 25.14 -41.23 -36.96
N VAL A 411 24.41 -42.17 -37.55
CA VAL A 411 24.97 -43.51 -37.78
C VAL A 411 25.27 -43.66 -39.28
N PRO A 412 26.56 -43.68 -39.73
CA PRO A 412 26.87 -43.99 -41.10
C PRO A 412 26.76 -45.51 -41.30
N PRO A 413 26.44 -45.98 -42.52
CA PRO A 413 26.32 -47.40 -42.82
C PRO A 413 27.71 -48.07 -42.80
N VAL A 414 27.84 -49.17 -42.06
CA VAL A 414 28.98 -50.06 -42.09
C VAL A 414 28.88 -50.91 -43.36
N ASN A 415 29.78 -50.66 -44.31
CA ASN A 415 29.98 -51.54 -45.45
C ASN A 415 30.77 -52.77 -44.99
N HIS A 416 30.19 -53.95 -45.12
CA HIS A 416 30.91 -55.23 -45.11
C HIS A 416 31.39 -55.52 -46.51
N LEU A 417 32.66 -55.65 -46.69
CA LEU A 417 33.36 -56.56 -47.58
C LEU A 417 34.28 -57.45 -46.78
#